data_697d364a78a527d82abbcd4d47912711
#
_entry.id   697d364a78a527d82abbcd4d47912711
#
_cell.length_a   1.000
_cell.length_b   1.000
_cell.length_c   1.000
_cell.angle_alpha   90.00
_cell.angle_beta   90.00
_cell.angle_gamma   90.00
#
_symmetry.space_group_name_H-M   'P 1'
#
loop_
_entity.id
_entity.type
_entity.pdbx_description
1 polymer ?
#
loop_
_entity_poly.entity_id
_entity_poly.type
_entity_poly.pdbx_seq_one_letter_code
_entity_poly.pdbx_strand_id
1 'polypeptide(L)'
;SVTLDGPKDAKWSMNGEGAYESGHTVDSVPTGTHKVSFSEIADWTAPAAQDVPVVKDETAAVSAAYVRHVGSVSVIIDGPKDAKWSLNGEGAYESGYTVDSVPTGSHKVTFSEVTDWTAPASQDVPVVKDETASVSAAYVRHVGSVSVIIDGPKDAKWSLNGEGAYESGQTVDALPVGTHKVGFSEIADW
;
A
#
# COMPACT_ATOMS: atom_id res chain seq x y z
N SER A 1 7.41 40.56 5.76
CA SER A 1 8.00 39.22 5.59
C SER A 1 6.91 38.16 5.44
N VAL A 2 7.19 37.08 4.69
CA VAL A 2 6.24 35.94 4.51
C VAL A 2 6.94 34.64 4.83
N THR A 3 6.33 33.85 5.69
CA THR A 3 6.78 32.49 6.02
C THR A 3 5.80 31.48 5.41
N LEU A 4 6.33 30.52 4.65
CA LEU A 4 5.57 29.44 4.02
C LEU A 4 5.87 28.11 4.73
N ASP A 5 4.81 27.40 5.11
CA ASP A 5 4.89 26.00 5.52
C ASP A 5 4.40 25.14 4.34
N GLY A 6 5.25 24.26 3.82
CA GLY A 6 4.92 23.46 2.64
C GLY A 6 6.12 23.05 1.80
N PRO A 7 5.93 22.86 0.47
CA PRO A 7 6.99 22.43 -0.43
C PRO A 7 8.09 23.49 -0.56
N LYS A 8 9.33 23.03 -0.70
CA LYS A 8 10.53 23.89 -0.76
C LYS A 8 10.57 24.87 -1.94
N ASP A 9 9.89 24.54 -3.01
CA ASP A 9 9.79 25.32 -4.24
C ASP A 9 8.62 26.32 -4.24
N ALA A 10 7.84 26.36 -3.16
CA ALA A 10 6.76 27.31 -2.98
C ALA A 10 7.31 28.75 -2.97
N LYS A 11 6.65 29.61 -3.74
CA LYS A 11 6.97 31.03 -3.85
C LYS A 11 5.74 31.87 -3.48
N TRP A 12 6.02 33.11 -3.11
CA TRP A 12 4.99 34.12 -2.94
C TRP A 12 5.30 35.38 -3.75
N SER A 13 4.30 36.15 -4.03
CA SER A 13 4.38 37.41 -4.74
C SER A 13 3.59 38.49 -4.02
N MET A 14 3.94 39.77 -4.25
CA MET A 14 3.23 40.91 -3.73
C MET A 14 2.67 41.75 -4.89
N ASN A 15 1.35 41.97 -4.87
CA ASN A 15 0.61 42.70 -5.93
C ASN A 15 0.86 42.09 -7.35
N GLY A 16 1.13 40.79 -7.43
CA GLY A 16 1.42 40.07 -8.67
C GLY A 16 2.90 40.20 -9.15
N GLU A 17 3.75 40.85 -8.38
CA GLU A 17 5.16 40.98 -8.70
C GLU A 17 6.07 40.17 -7.77
N GLY A 18 7.20 39.74 -8.29
CA GLY A 18 8.19 38.93 -7.58
C GLY A 18 7.87 37.44 -7.55
N ALA A 19 8.84 36.63 -7.15
CA ALA A 19 8.75 35.22 -6.88
C ALA A 19 9.68 34.88 -5.71
N TYR A 20 9.23 35.24 -4.53
CA TYR A 20 10.03 35.21 -3.30
C TYR A 20 9.92 33.87 -2.58
N GLU A 21 11.00 33.45 -1.93
CA GLU A 21 11.05 32.26 -1.09
C GLU A 21 10.48 32.52 0.32
N SER A 22 10.18 31.45 1.05
CA SER A 22 9.82 31.53 2.45
C SER A 22 10.89 32.27 3.27
N GLY A 23 10.48 33.16 4.14
CA GLY A 23 11.35 33.99 4.99
C GLY A 23 11.88 35.27 4.31
N HIS A 24 11.63 35.47 3.02
CA HIS A 24 12.05 36.70 2.34
C HIS A 24 11.26 37.91 2.87
N THR A 25 11.96 39.06 2.99
CA THR A 25 11.36 40.35 3.33
C THR A 25 11.52 41.30 2.15
N VAL A 26 10.45 41.94 1.74
CA VAL A 26 10.46 43.01 0.76
C VAL A 26 10.54 44.33 1.52
N ASP A 27 11.54 45.14 1.22
CA ASP A 27 11.80 46.44 1.88
C ASP A 27 11.15 47.58 1.11
N SER A 28 11.00 48.73 1.79
CA SER A 28 10.52 49.98 1.20
C SER A 28 9.12 49.89 0.55
N VAL A 29 8.26 49.03 1.10
CA VAL A 29 6.88 48.89 0.65
C VAL A 29 6.09 50.12 1.09
N PRO A 30 5.35 50.82 0.19
CA PRO A 30 4.51 51.95 0.57
C PRO A 30 3.49 51.53 1.62
N THR A 31 3.08 52.47 2.50
CA THR A 31 1.96 52.23 3.43
C THR A 31 0.66 52.01 2.67
N GLY A 32 -0.19 51.06 3.16
CA GLY A 32 -1.44 50.69 2.52
C GLY A 32 -1.66 49.20 2.55
N THR A 33 -2.71 48.72 1.86
CA THR A 33 -3.04 47.30 1.75
C THR A 33 -2.40 46.70 0.49
N HIS A 34 -1.66 45.63 0.67
CA HIS A 34 -1.00 44.90 -0.40
C HIS A 34 -1.46 43.46 -0.45
N LYS A 35 -1.63 42.93 -1.66
CA LYS A 35 -2.04 41.52 -1.87
C LYS A 35 -0.84 40.60 -1.92
N VAL A 36 -0.81 39.63 -1.03
CA VAL A 36 0.16 38.53 -1.05
C VAL A 36 -0.51 37.30 -1.69
N SER A 37 0.10 36.74 -2.73
CA SER A 37 -0.39 35.56 -3.45
C SER A 37 0.69 34.47 -3.44
N PHE A 38 0.27 33.21 -3.61
CA PHE A 38 1.13 32.04 -3.48
C PHE A 38 1.13 31.23 -4.79
N SER A 39 2.26 30.63 -5.13
CA SER A 39 2.40 29.82 -6.34
C SER A 39 1.59 28.52 -6.26
N GLU A 40 1.03 28.09 -7.38
CA GLU A 40 0.49 26.73 -7.50
C GLU A 40 1.62 25.70 -7.55
N ILE A 41 1.50 24.63 -6.77
CA ILE A 41 2.46 23.52 -6.71
C ILE A 41 1.68 22.22 -6.91
N ALA A 42 2.18 21.36 -7.79
CA ALA A 42 1.59 20.03 -8.01
C ALA A 42 1.51 19.25 -6.69
N ASP A 43 0.44 18.48 -6.49
CA ASP A 43 0.18 17.69 -5.29
C ASP A 43 -0.02 18.48 -3.98
N TRP A 44 -0.20 19.80 -4.09
CA TRP A 44 -0.49 20.68 -2.96
C TRP A 44 -1.61 21.65 -3.29
N THR A 45 -2.42 21.96 -2.30
CA THR A 45 -3.35 23.10 -2.36
C THR A 45 -2.67 24.33 -1.82
N ALA A 46 -2.52 25.36 -2.65
CA ALA A 46 -1.95 26.63 -2.25
C ALA A 46 -2.89 27.36 -1.27
N PRO A 47 -2.35 28.12 -0.31
CA PRO A 47 -3.15 28.98 0.55
C PRO A 47 -3.83 30.09 -0.26
N ALA A 48 -4.98 30.55 0.21
CA ALA A 48 -5.68 31.70 -0.39
C ALA A 48 -4.82 32.96 -0.29
N ALA A 49 -4.91 33.82 -1.31
CA ALA A 49 -4.27 35.12 -1.28
C ALA A 49 -4.76 35.96 -0.09
N GLN A 50 -3.87 36.75 0.51
CA GLN A 50 -4.12 37.53 1.71
C GLN A 50 -3.90 39.01 1.43
N ASP A 51 -4.78 39.87 1.97
CA ASP A 51 -4.59 41.30 1.97
C ASP A 51 -3.86 41.71 3.26
N VAL A 52 -2.70 42.36 3.10
CA VAL A 52 -1.75 42.66 4.18
C VAL A 52 -1.62 44.19 4.36
N PRO A 53 -2.00 44.74 5.49
CA PRO A 53 -1.80 46.16 5.77
C PRO A 53 -0.32 46.42 6.10
N VAL A 54 0.31 47.36 5.41
CA VAL A 54 1.67 47.86 5.71
C VAL A 54 1.54 49.21 6.39
N VAL A 55 2.07 49.34 7.59
CA VAL A 55 2.04 50.53 8.44
C VAL A 55 3.43 51.13 8.46
N LYS A 56 3.51 52.47 8.62
CA LYS A 56 4.75 53.17 8.67
C LYS A 56 5.67 52.70 9.81
N ASP A 57 6.93 52.47 9.47
CA ASP A 57 7.97 52.04 10.40
C ASP A 57 7.74 50.66 11.04
N GLU A 58 6.84 49.81 10.47
CA GLU A 58 6.52 48.46 10.93
C GLU A 58 6.79 47.41 9.85
N THR A 59 7.12 46.19 10.27
CA THR A 59 7.23 45.05 9.37
C THR A 59 5.97 44.16 9.51
N ALA A 60 5.18 44.14 8.44
CA ALA A 60 4.05 43.19 8.36
C ALA A 60 4.59 41.75 8.17
N ALA A 61 4.05 40.81 8.93
CA ALA A 61 4.39 39.37 8.86
C ALA A 61 3.17 38.57 8.44
N VAL A 62 3.37 37.65 7.51
CA VAL A 62 2.35 36.71 6.99
C VAL A 62 2.87 35.30 7.17
N SER A 63 2.00 34.41 7.66
CA SER A 63 2.23 32.97 7.66
C SER A 63 1.19 32.28 6.83
N ALA A 64 1.58 31.37 5.96
CA ALA A 64 0.69 30.64 5.10
C ALA A 64 1.16 29.17 4.95
N ALA A 65 0.20 28.24 4.96
CA ALA A 65 0.46 26.80 4.88
C ALA A 65 -0.17 26.21 3.62
N TYR A 66 0.61 25.41 2.92
CA TYR A 66 0.14 24.53 1.85
C TYR A 66 -0.42 23.25 2.44
N VAL A 67 -1.47 22.71 1.82
CA VAL A 67 -2.07 21.44 2.21
C VAL A 67 -1.68 20.38 1.19
N ARG A 68 -0.96 19.36 1.63
CA ARG A 68 -0.55 18.23 0.77
C ARG A 68 -1.76 17.41 0.34
N HIS A 69 -1.81 17.02 -0.92
CA HIS A 69 -2.81 16.09 -1.40
C HIS A 69 -2.48 14.67 -0.93
N VAL A 70 -3.48 14.00 -0.42
CA VAL A 70 -3.38 12.62 0.07
C VAL A 70 -4.59 11.81 -0.39
N GLY A 71 -4.42 10.50 -0.43
CA GLY A 71 -5.46 9.50 -0.60
C GLY A 71 -5.23 8.35 0.36
N SER A 72 -5.76 7.18 0.05
CA SER A 72 -5.63 5.97 0.87
C SER A 72 -5.24 4.77 -0.01
N VAL A 73 -4.67 3.73 0.61
CA VAL A 73 -4.36 2.44 -0.03
C VAL A 73 -4.99 1.33 0.77
N SER A 74 -5.79 0.48 0.13
CA SER A 74 -6.40 -0.71 0.70
C SER A 74 -5.96 -1.95 -0.07
N VAL A 75 -5.59 -3.02 0.65
CA VAL A 75 -5.09 -4.26 0.04
C VAL A 75 -5.89 -5.45 0.53
N ILE A 76 -6.39 -6.24 -0.42
CA ILE A 76 -7.02 -7.54 -0.15
C ILE A 76 -6.05 -8.65 -0.58
N ILE A 77 -5.74 -9.53 0.34
CA ILE A 77 -4.90 -10.72 0.11
C ILE A 77 -5.78 -11.95 0.14
N ASP A 78 -5.74 -12.72 -0.96
CA ASP A 78 -6.23 -14.09 -1.01
C ASP A 78 -5.06 -15.04 -0.73
N GLY A 79 -5.11 -15.74 0.41
CA GLY A 79 -3.99 -16.60 0.82
C GLY A 79 -3.98 -16.95 2.30
N PRO A 80 -2.80 -17.23 2.86
CA PRO A 80 -2.65 -17.61 4.26
C PRO A 80 -2.99 -16.43 5.20
N LYS A 81 -3.56 -16.76 6.37
CA LYS A 81 -4.03 -15.76 7.34
C LYS A 81 -2.92 -14.90 7.95
N ASP A 82 -1.70 -15.39 7.95
CA ASP A 82 -0.50 -14.71 8.44
C ASP A 82 0.22 -13.87 7.38
N ALA A 83 -0.29 -13.88 6.14
CA ALA A 83 0.21 -13.01 5.09
C ALA A 83 0.02 -11.53 5.45
N LYS A 84 1.06 -10.76 5.25
CA LYS A 84 1.09 -9.31 5.48
C LYS A 84 1.50 -8.58 4.21
N TRP A 85 1.14 -7.32 4.16
CA TRP A 85 1.62 -6.40 3.13
C TRP A 85 2.25 -5.17 3.76
N SER A 86 3.06 -4.48 2.98
CA SER A 86 3.69 -3.22 3.39
C SER A 86 3.60 -2.19 2.27
N LEU A 87 3.63 -0.92 2.64
CA LEU A 87 3.62 0.22 1.72
C LEU A 87 5.00 0.88 1.74
N ASN A 88 5.67 0.98 0.59
CA ASN A 88 7.02 1.53 0.46
C ASN A 88 8.06 0.88 1.41
N GLY A 89 7.83 -0.38 1.79
CA GLY A 89 8.68 -1.12 2.73
C GLY A 89 8.37 -0.84 4.20
N GLU A 90 7.35 -0.07 4.51
CA GLU A 90 6.92 0.23 5.88
C GLU A 90 5.61 -0.47 6.23
N GLY A 91 5.46 -0.79 7.51
CA GLY A 91 4.29 -1.49 8.04
C GLY A 91 4.30 -2.99 7.81
N ALA A 92 3.37 -3.67 8.46
CA ALA A 92 3.07 -5.09 8.30
C ALA A 92 1.55 -5.27 8.49
N TYR A 93 0.80 -4.90 7.46
CA TYR A 93 -0.65 -4.79 7.49
C TYR A 93 -1.32 -6.10 7.11
N GLU A 94 -2.48 -6.37 7.67
CA GLU A 94 -3.32 -7.53 7.35
C GLU A 94 -4.18 -7.26 6.11
N SER A 95 -4.69 -8.34 5.50
CA SER A 95 -5.68 -8.23 4.43
C SER A 95 -6.89 -7.41 4.88
N GLY A 96 -7.33 -6.48 4.05
CA GLY A 96 -8.44 -5.57 4.32
C GLY A 96 -8.07 -4.30 5.10
N TYR A 97 -6.84 -4.16 5.57
CA TYR A 97 -6.40 -2.93 6.19
C TYR A 97 -6.27 -1.80 5.17
N THR A 98 -6.62 -0.58 5.57
CA THR A 98 -6.46 0.65 4.76
C THR A 98 -5.44 1.57 5.43
N VAL A 99 -4.46 2.02 4.67
CA VAL A 99 -3.52 3.06 5.08
C VAL A 99 -4.04 4.38 4.56
N ASP A 100 -4.32 5.31 5.47
CA ASP A 100 -4.82 6.65 5.15
C ASP A 100 -3.69 7.68 5.07
N SER A 101 -4.03 8.86 4.55
CA SER A 101 -3.11 10.01 4.43
C SER A 101 -1.84 9.70 3.64
N VAL A 102 -1.94 8.80 2.67
CA VAL A 102 -0.85 8.48 1.74
C VAL A 102 -0.71 9.64 0.74
N PRO A 103 0.46 10.22 0.58
CA PRO A 103 0.67 11.27 -0.42
C PRO A 103 0.25 10.84 -1.84
N THR A 104 -0.23 11.77 -2.66
CA THR A 104 -0.47 11.49 -4.08
C THR A 104 0.82 11.07 -4.78
N GLY A 105 0.69 10.21 -5.79
CA GLY A 105 1.84 9.67 -6.55
C GLY A 105 1.87 8.15 -6.59
N SER A 106 2.98 7.59 -7.08
CA SER A 106 3.16 6.14 -7.18
C SER A 106 3.82 5.57 -5.92
N HIS A 107 3.21 4.54 -5.37
CA HIS A 107 3.66 3.84 -4.16
C HIS A 107 3.82 2.35 -4.45
N LYS A 108 4.74 1.69 -3.74
CA LYS A 108 5.00 0.27 -3.91
C LYS A 108 4.35 -0.53 -2.77
N VAL A 109 3.50 -1.49 -3.15
CA VAL A 109 2.98 -2.52 -2.25
C VAL A 109 3.82 -3.78 -2.39
N THR A 110 4.27 -4.34 -1.27
CA THR A 110 5.02 -5.60 -1.20
C THR A 110 4.35 -6.57 -0.23
N PHE A 111 4.62 -7.87 -0.38
CA PHE A 111 3.98 -8.94 0.36
C PHE A 111 5.01 -9.76 1.10
N SER A 112 4.67 -10.23 2.32
CA SER A 112 5.55 -11.06 3.14
C SER A 112 5.75 -12.46 2.54
N GLU A 113 6.91 -13.04 2.76
CA GLU A 113 7.12 -14.47 2.54
C GLU A 113 6.33 -15.29 3.57
N VAL A 114 5.68 -16.36 3.13
CA VAL A 114 4.97 -17.32 3.98
C VAL A 114 5.35 -18.73 3.57
N THR A 115 5.70 -19.56 4.55
CA THR A 115 6.11 -20.95 4.32
C THR A 115 5.02 -21.71 3.55
N ASP A 116 5.40 -22.53 2.59
CA ASP A 116 4.54 -23.34 1.72
C ASP A 116 3.63 -22.53 0.77
N TRP A 117 3.93 -21.24 0.60
CA TRP A 117 3.25 -20.39 -0.35
C TRP A 117 4.24 -19.56 -1.18
N THR A 118 3.90 -19.31 -2.42
CA THR A 118 4.57 -18.31 -3.26
C THR A 118 3.86 -16.98 -3.09
N ALA A 119 4.60 -15.99 -2.61
CA ALA A 119 4.09 -14.63 -2.46
C ALA A 119 3.84 -13.97 -3.83
N PRO A 120 2.81 -13.11 -3.95
CA PRO A 120 2.61 -12.33 -5.15
C PRO A 120 3.74 -11.32 -5.36
N ALA A 121 3.98 -10.96 -6.62
CA ALA A 121 4.94 -9.91 -6.95
C ALA A 121 4.52 -8.55 -6.37
N SER A 122 5.50 -7.69 -6.09
CA SER A 122 5.22 -6.31 -5.69
C SER A 122 4.46 -5.55 -6.78
N GLN A 123 3.61 -4.61 -6.37
CA GLN A 123 2.78 -3.81 -7.26
C GLN A 123 3.01 -2.32 -7.02
N ASP A 124 3.08 -1.55 -8.11
CA ASP A 124 3.10 -0.09 -8.04
C ASP A 124 1.64 0.42 -8.09
N VAL A 125 1.28 1.26 -7.14
CA VAL A 125 -0.09 1.72 -6.91
C VAL A 125 -0.14 3.24 -7.00
N PRO A 126 -0.87 3.81 -7.97
CA PRO A 126 -1.08 5.24 -8.04
C PRO A 126 -2.10 5.67 -6.96
N VAL A 127 -1.72 6.64 -6.13
CA VAL A 127 -2.61 7.27 -5.16
C VAL A 127 -3.07 8.61 -5.69
N VAL A 128 -4.39 8.80 -5.77
CA VAL A 128 -5.06 10.01 -6.22
C VAL A 128 -5.66 10.72 -5.02
N LYS A 129 -5.73 12.05 -5.09
CA LYS A 129 -6.28 12.89 -4.03
C LYS A 129 -7.71 12.46 -3.67
N ASP A 130 -7.97 12.32 -2.37
CA ASP A 130 -9.27 12.01 -1.78
C ASP A 130 -9.88 10.65 -2.26
N GLU A 131 -9.06 9.78 -2.89
CA GLU A 131 -9.46 8.46 -3.36
C GLU A 131 -8.76 7.33 -2.58
N THR A 132 -9.39 6.14 -2.57
CA THR A 132 -8.78 4.91 -2.07
C THR A 132 -8.34 4.04 -3.23
N ALA A 133 -7.04 3.86 -3.39
CA ALA A 133 -6.47 2.91 -4.32
C ALA A 133 -6.62 1.49 -3.76
N SER A 134 -7.23 0.59 -4.52
CA SER A 134 -7.48 -0.79 -4.13
C SER A 134 -6.56 -1.75 -4.85
N VAL A 135 -5.92 -2.64 -4.09
CA VAL A 135 -5.02 -3.69 -4.60
C VAL A 135 -5.57 -5.05 -4.21
N SER A 136 -5.56 -5.99 -5.14
CA SER A 136 -5.85 -7.40 -4.88
C SER A 136 -4.65 -8.24 -5.23
N ALA A 137 -4.29 -9.19 -4.36
CA ALA A 137 -3.15 -10.07 -4.55
C ALA A 137 -3.46 -11.48 -4.04
N ALA A 138 -2.99 -12.49 -4.77
CA ALA A 138 -3.22 -13.89 -4.41
C ALA A 138 -1.89 -14.62 -4.20
N TYR A 139 -1.79 -15.35 -3.11
CA TYR A 139 -0.73 -16.31 -2.86
C TYR A 139 -1.02 -17.63 -3.56
N VAL A 140 0.02 -18.29 -4.05
CA VAL A 140 -0.09 -19.62 -4.63
C VAL A 140 0.44 -20.65 -3.65
N ARG A 141 -0.44 -21.57 -3.23
CA ARG A 141 -0.06 -22.65 -2.30
C ARG A 141 0.85 -23.66 -2.99
N HIS A 142 1.91 -24.09 -2.31
CA HIS A 142 2.73 -25.20 -2.78
C HIS A 142 1.98 -26.51 -2.60
N VAL A 143 1.92 -27.29 -3.66
CA VAL A 143 1.25 -28.58 -3.67
C VAL A 143 2.13 -29.65 -4.32
N GLY A 144 1.88 -30.90 -3.95
CA GLY A 144 2.48 -32.09 -4.53
C GLY A 144 1.42 -33.14 -4.85
N SER A 145 1.86 -34.39 -5.07
CA SER A 145 1.00 -35.53 -5.29
C SER A 145 1.51 -36.76 -4.53
N VAL A 146 0.60 -37.69 -4.24
CA VAL A 146 0.91 -39.00 -3.65
C VAL A 146 0.31 -40.08 -4.53
N SER A 147 1.10 -41.09 -4.84
CA SER A 147 0.66 -42.34 -5.47
C SER A 147 1.13 -43.52 -4.66
N VAL A 148 0.27 -44.51 -4.47
CA VAL A 148 0.59 -45.72 -3.69
C VAL A 148 0.38 -46.96 -4.55
N ILE A 149 1.41 -47.80 -4.60
CA ILE A 149 1.35 -49.13 -5.21
C ILE A 149 1.10 -50.15 -4.07
N ILE A 150 0.04 -50.91 -4.17
CA ILE A 150 -0.29 -52.01 -3.23
C ILE A 150 0.07 -53.31 -3.92
N ASP A 151 0.98 -54.08 -3.31
CA ASP A 151 1.24 -55.43 -3.70
C ASP A 151 0.45 -56.36 -2.79
N GLY A 152 -0.67 -56.90 -3.33
CA GLY A 152 -1.62 -57.69 -2.55
C GLY A 152 -2.93 -57.94 -3.28
N PRO A 153 -4.04 -58.12 -2.52
CA PRO A 153 -5.36 -58.40 -3.11
C PRO A 153 -5.81 -57.28 -4.05
N LYS A 154 -6.47 -57.64 -5.13
CA LYS A 154 -6.95 -56.71 -6.18
C LYS A 154 -7.97 -55.68 -5.69
N ASP A 155 -8.69 -56.02 -4.60
CA ASP A 155 -9.70 -55.19 -3.98
C ASP A 155 -9.17 -54.33 -2.84
N ALA A 156 -7.83 -54.42 -2.54
CA ALA A 156 -7.22 -53.58 -1.57
C ALA A 156 -7.22 -52.09 -2.02
N LYS A 157 -7.64 -51.23 -1.11
CA LYS A 157 -7.71 -49.78 -1.31
C LYS A 157 -6.78 -49.08 -0.33
N TRP A 158 -6.36 -47.89 -0.70
CA TRP A 158 -5.68 -46.99 0.22
C TRP A 158 -6.48 -45.70 0.40
N SER A 159 -6.23 -45.05 1.50
CA SER A 159 -6.86 -43.77 1.86
C SER A 159 -5.79 -42.76 2.21
N LEU A 160 -6.12 -41.48 2.09
CA LEU A 160 -5.22 -40.37 2.43
C LEU A 160 -5.83 -39.52 3.53
N ASN A 161 -5.14 -39.36 4.65
CA ASN A 161 -5.64 -38.62 5.83
C ASN A 161 -6.99 -39.13 6.36
N GLY A 162 -7.31 -40.40 6.12
CA GLY A 162 -8.57 -41.03 6.51
C GLY A 162 -9.73 -40.86 5.52
N GLU A 163 -9.45 -40.22 4.36
CA GLU A 163 -10.45 -39.98 3.33
C GLU A 163 -10.12 -40.73 2.03
N GLY A 164 -11.13 -40.98 1.22
CA GLY A 164 -11.04 -41.67 -0.07
C GLY A 164 -10.89 -43.18 0.04
N ALA A 165 -11.03 -43.86 -1.09
CA ALA A 165 -10.79 -45.28 -1.27
C ALA A 165 -10.16 -45.50 -2.66
N TYR A 166 -8.85 -45.24 -2.74
CA TYR A 166 -8.09 -45.22 -3.97
C TYR A 166 -7.56 -46.61 -4.32
N GLU A 167 -7.46 -46.91 -5.59
CA GLU A 167 -6.89 -48.17 -6.09
C GLU A 167 -5.36 -48.09 -6.17
N SER A 168 -4.70 -49.23 -6.20
CA SER A 168 -3.28 -49.36 -6.43
C SER A 168 -2.88 -48.61 -7.70
N GLY A 169 -1.86 -47.74 -7.64
CA GLY A 169 -1.36 -46.92 -8.73
C GLY A 169 -2.15 -45.62 -9.00
N GLN A 170 -3.26 -45.40 -8.31
CA GLN A 170 -3.99 -44.14 -8.43
C GLN A 170 -3.22 -43.00 -7.75
N THR A 171 -3.21 -41.81 -8.37
CA THR A 171 -2.54 -40.62 -7.85
C THR A 171 -3.57 -39.63 -7.30
N VAL A 172 -3.27 -39.03 -6.16
CA VAL A 172 -4.00 -37.89 -5.60
C VAL A 172 -3.10 -36.67 -5.75
N ASP A 173 -3.58 -35.69 -6.51
CA ASP A 173 -2.87 -34.47 -6.84
C ASP A 173 -3.30 -33.28 -5.97
N ALA A 174 -2.61 -32.14 -6.12
CA ALA A 174 -2.89 -30.87 -5.45
C ALA A 174 -2.90 -30.97 -3.90
N LEU A 175 -2.10 -31.88 -3.35
CA LEU A 175 -1.95 -32.01 -1.91
C LEU A 175 -1.06 -30.88 -1.39
N PRO A 176 -1.48 -30.18 -0.33
CA PRO A 176 -0.59 -29.24 0.35
C PRO A 176 0.73 -29.91 0.72
N VAL A 177 1.84 -29.20 0.61
CA VAL A 177 3.13 -29.71 1.14
C VAL A 177 2.99 -29.99 2.64
N GLY A 178 3.67 -31.06 3.11
CA GLY A 178 3.60 -31.49 4.49
C GLY A 178 3.52 -33.02 4.63
N THR A 179 3.24 -33.49 5.85
CA THR A 179 3.09 -34.91 6.16
C THR A 179 1.66 -35.35 5.98
N HIS A 180 1.47 -36.38 5.19
CA HIS A 180 0.17 -37.01 4.95
C HIS A 180 0.17 -38.45 5.44
N LYS A 181 -0.95 -38.90 6.00
CA LYS A 181 -1.12 -40.26 6.51
C LYS A 181 -1.76 -41.13 5.44
N VAL A 182 -1.09 -42.20 5.04
CA VAL A 182 -1.65 -43.23 4.17
C VAL A 182 -2.24 -44.36 5.08
N GLY A 183 -3.47 -44.75 4.83
CA GLY A 183 -4.13 -45.90 5.45
C GLY A 183 -4.49 -46.93 4.38
N PHE A 184 -4.66 -48.18 4.80
CA PHE A 184 -5.06 -49.28 3.93
C PHE A 184 -6.37 -49.91 4.42
N SER A 185 -7.17 -50.42 3.47
CA SER A 185 -8.39 -51.18 3.81
C SER A 185 -8.05 -52.52 4.45
N GLU A 186 -8.89 -52.95 5.38
CA GLU A 186 -8.85 -54.32 5.88
C GLU A 186 -9.46 -55.25 4.83
N ILE A 187 -8.81 -56.38 4.56
CA ILE A 187 -9.28 -57.42 3.66
C ILE A 187 -9.35 -58.72 4.48
N ALA A 188 -10.50 -59.43 4.42
CA ALA A 188 -10.68 -60.70 5.12
C ALA A 188 -9.64 -61.70 4.58
N ASP A 189 -9.04 -62.48 5.51
CA ASP A 189 -8.03 -63.51 5.24
C ASP A 189 -6.66 -63.02 4.72
N TRP A 190 -6.37 -61.74 4.91
CA TRP A 190 -5.07 -61.12 4.59
C TRP A 190 -4.52 -60.31 5.78
#